data_5426635ecc5ae400683f6495a9b0e3f0
#
_entry.id   5426635ecc5ae400683f6495a9b0e3f0
#
_cell.length_a   1.000
_cell.length_b   1.000
_cell.length_c   1.000
_cell.angle_alpha   90.00
_cell.angle_beta   90.00
_cell.angle_gamma   90.00
#
_symmetry.space_group_name_H-M   'P 1'
#
loop_
_entity.id
_entity.type
_entity.pdbx_description
1 polymer ?
#
loop_
_entity_poly.entity_id
_entity_poly.type
_entity_poly.pdbx_seq_one_letter_code
_entity_poly.pdbx_strand_id
1 'polypeptide(L)'
;RLVYKPRSLAVETHFSHLLAWLNERGLEPALATLPLLDRGAYGWMAWAEAAPSASVAEVERFYRRQGAYLALLYALEATDFHLSNIIAAGEHPQLIDLEALFHPRDADPDWPALDLALDALTYHSVLRIGLLPEPEAAGEGRFDMAGLTGAAGQVTPYTVPRWQGRGTDAMRLVRAPETLGGGRNRPVLDGRPVEAIDYLPALEAGFVAAYRLLLAHRPALLADDGPLAAFAAAEVRVLPRSGQRYGELLDNSYHPDLLRCLDARAAYFMRKLAEDEPEPGLAALVPMETAALLAGDVPLFTTRADSRAVRAHGGGELPDFFPRSGLEASRRRVRLLSEDDLDRQRGLIRAAFATVAADEPGSPLALPVPPATPLDLATQLLAEAKAIAATLDATAVRAAGEASWLGVQLDGDGHW
;
A
#
# COMPACT_ATOMS: atom_id res chain seq x y z
N ARG A 1 -23.41 -16.20 -0.81
CA ARG A 1 -23.14 -15.43 0.41
C ARG A 1 -22.96 -13.97 0.04
N LEU A 2 -23.36 -13.06 0.96
CA LEU A 2 -23.21 -11.60 0.79
C LEU A 2 -22.50 -11.03 2.01
N VAL A 3 -21.75 -9.97 1.77
CA VAL A 3 -21.13 -9.13 2.81
C VAL A 3 -21.94 -7.84 2.92
N TYR A 4 -22.37 -7.51 4.11
CA TYR A 4 -22.94 -6.20 4.44
C TYR A 4 -21.83 -5.23 4.81
N LYS A 5 -21.83 -4.07 4.21
CA LYS A 5 -20.91 -2.96 4.54
C LYS A 5 -21.77 -1.80 5.08
N PRO A 6 -21.56 -1.34 6.34
CA PRO A 6 -22.32 -0.23 6.93
C PRO A 6 -21.83 1.13 6.47
N ARG A 7 -21.48 1.25 5.17
CA ARG A 7 -21.01 2.46 4.49
C ARG A 7 -21.42 2.44 3.04
N SER A 8 -21.30 3.58 2.36
CA SER A 8 -21.46 3.66 0.91
C SER A 8 -20.47 2.74 0.20
N LEU A 9 -20.91 2.13 -0.89
CA LEU A 9 -20.09 1.37 -1.83
C LEU A 9 -19.85 2.16 -3.15
N ALA A 10 -19.96 3.48 -3.10
CA ALA A 10 -19.72 4.32 -4.28
C ALA A 10 -18.31 4.12 -4.84
N VAL A 11 -17.30 3.99 -3.97
CA VAL A 11 -15.89 3.73 -4.38
C VAL A 11 -15.81 2.42 -5.15
N GLU A 12 -16.36 1.33 -4.60
CA GLU A 12 -16.36 0.01 -5.23
C GLU A 12 -17.14 0.00 -6.55
N THR A 13 -18.25 0.75 -6.61
CA THR A 13 -19.06 0.90 -7.83
C THR A 13 -18.26 1.58 -8.94
N HIS A 14 -17.66 2.74 -8.62
CA HIS A 14 -16.87 3.48 -9.61
C HIS A 14 -15.59 2.76 -9.99
N PHE A 15 -14.97 2.03 -9.04
CA PHE A 15 -13.83 1.17 -9.34
C PHE A 15 -14.21 0.04 -10.30
N SER A 16 -15.35 -0.62 -10.10
CA SER A 16 -15.85 -1.64 -11.01
C SER A 16 -16.10 -1.08 -12.42
N HIS A 17 -16.65 0.13 -12.53
CA HIS A 17 -16.81 0.81 -13.81
C HIS A 17 -15.46 1.15 -14.47
N LEU A 18 -14.47 1.58 -13.69
CA LEU A 18 -13.11 1.83 -14.20
C LEU A 18 -12.45 0.55 -14.71
N LEU A 19 -12.61 -0.59 -14.01
CA LEU A 19 -12.13 -1.89 -14.49
C LEU A 19 -12.78 -2.29 -15.80
N ALA A 20 -14.11 -2.16 -15.90
CA ALA A 20 -14.84 -2.42 -17.15
C ALA A 20 -14.33 -1.52 -18.29
N TRP A 21 -14.13 -0.24 -18.02
CA TRP A 21 -13.61 0.74 -18.97
C TRP A 21 -12.20 0.37 -19.49
N LEU A 22 -11.31 -0.17 -18.64
CA LEU A 22 -9.99 -0.66 -19.03
C LEU A 22 -10.08 -1.96 -19.84
N ASN A 23 -10.95 -2.90 -19.44
CA ASN A 23 -11.18 -4.15 -20.15
C ASN A 23 -11.68 -3.91 -21.58
N GLU A 24 -12.63 -2.98 -21.76
CA GLU A 24 -13.15 -2.56 -23.08
C GLU A 24 -12.05 -1.97 -23.99
N ARG A 25 -10.96 -1.48 -23.40
CA ARG A 25 -9.80 -0.90 -24.13
C ARG A 25 -8.66 -1.89 -24.32
N GLY A 26 -8.93 -3.17 -24.08
CA GLY A 26 -8.02 -4.25 -24.39
C GLY A 26 -7.03 -4.60 -23.26
N LEU A 27 -7.37 -4.34 -21.99
CA LEU A 27 -6.57 -4.85 -20.89
C LEU A 27 -6.68 -6.39 -20.84
N GLU A 28 -5.54 -7.07 -20.98
CA GLU A 28 -5.44 -8.52 -20.93
C GLU A 28 -4.36 -9.00 -19.95
N PRO A 29 -4.70 -9.99 -19.11
CA PRO A 29 -6.03 -10.58 -18.93
C PRO A 29 -7.01 -9.61 -18.26
N ALA A 30 -8.28 -9.66 -18.67
CA ALA A 30 -9.33 -8.80 -18.14
C ALA A 30 -9.46 -8.90 -16.61
N LEU A 31 -9.69 -7.78 -15.94
CA LEU A 31 -9.91 -7.70 -14.50
C LEU A 31 -11.37 -8.02 -14.17
N ALA A 32 -11.59 -8.93 -13.22
CA ALA A 32 -12.92 -9.29 -12.77
C ALA A 32 -13.41 -8.35 -11.65
N THR A 33 -14.72 -8.13 -11.61
CA THR A 33 -15.39 -7.35 -10.56
C THR A 33 -16.31 -8.25 -9.73
N LEU A 34 -16.53 -7.87 -8.48
CA LEU A 34 -17.53 -8.51 -7.63
C LEU A 34 -18.88 -7.81 -7.81
N PRO A 35 -20.00 -8.57 -7.95
CA PRO A 35 -21.33 -7.98 -7.89
C PRO A 35 -21.55 -7.23 -6.59
N LEU A 36 -22.08 -6.02 -6.68
CA LEU A 36 -22.36 -5.18 -5.52
C LEU A 36 -23.66 -4.40 -5.69
N LEU A 37 -24.22 -3.95 -4.57
CA LEU A 37 -25.42 -3.11 -4.51
C LEU A 37 -25.16 -1.98 -3.50
N ASP A 38 -24.92 -0.77 -3.99
CA ASP A 38 -24.84 0.44 -3.16
C ASP A 38 -26.23 0.97 -2.84
N ARG A 39 -26.44 1.36 -1.59
CA ARG A 39 -27.66 2.01 -1.07
C ARG A 39 -27.36 3.39 -0.46
N GLY A 40 -26.23 3.98 -0.78
CA GLY A 40 -25.77 5.27 -0.27
C GLY A 40 -25.18 5.18 1.12
N ALA A 41 -25.95 4.94 2.14
CA ALA A 41 -25.47 4.82 3.55
C ALA A 41 -24.97 3.43 3.91
N TYR A 42 -25.28 2.41 3.11
CA TYR A 42 -24.85 1.03 3.31
C TYR A 42 -24.87 0.28 1.96
N GLY A 43 -24.28 -0.89 1.91
CA GLY A 43 -24.31 -1.70 0.72
C GLY A 43 -24.11 -3.19 0.97
N TRP A 44 -24.24 -3.95 -0.10
CA TRP A 44 -24.02 -5.38 -0.14
C TRP A 44 -23.06 -5.74 -1.26
N MET A 45 -22.11 -6.60 -0.98
CA MET A 45 -21.15 -7.09 -1.96
C MET A 45 -21.17 -8.62 -1.96
N ALA A 46 -20.97 -9.24 -3.11
CA ALA A 46 -20.79 -10.68 -3.19
C ALA A 46 -19.60 -11.12 -2.32
N TRP A 47 -19.75 -12.27 -1.67
CA TRP A 47 -18.65 -12.88 -0.94
C TRP A 47 -17.56 -13.33 -1.92
N ALA A 48 -16.35 -12.82 -1.76
CA ALA A 48 -15.18 -13.32 -2.47
C ALA A 48 -14.74 -14.65 -1.84
N GLU A 49 -14.84 -15.73 -2.57
CA GLU A 49 -14.46 -17.05 -2.09
C GLU A 49 -13.07 -17.41 -2.62
N ALA A 50 -12.15 -17.76 -1.72
CA ALA A 50 -10.85 -18.23 -2.12
C ALA A 50 -10.98 -19.58 -2.84
N ALA A 51 -10.30 -19.73 -3.97
CA ALA A 51 -10.28 -20.95 -4.75
C ALA A 51 -8.87 -21.27 -5.23
N PRO A 52 -8.45 -22.53 -5.31
CA PRO A 52 -7.16 -22.90 -5.86
C PRO A 52 -7.12 -22.62 -7.37
N SER A 53 -5.91 -22.38 -7.87
CA SER A 53 -5.64 -22.34 -9.31
C SER A 53 -5.57 -23.76 -9.87
N ALA A 54 -6.13 -23.97 -11.05
CA ALA A 54 -6.15 -25.29 -11.70
C ALA A 54 -4.88 -25.60 -12.51
N SER A 55 -4.04 -24.59 -12.78
CA SER A 55 -2.83 -24.73 -13.61
C SER A 55 -1.82 -23.61 -13.37
N VAL A 56 -0.58 -23.83 -13.78
CA VAL A 56 0.48 -22.80 -13.82
C VAL A 56 0.04 -21.60 -14.67
N ALA A 57 -0.65 -21.83 -15.78
CA ALA A 57 -1.15 -20.74 -16.63
C ALA A 57 -2.20 -19.87 -15.92
N GLU A 58 -3.00 -20.42 -15.01
CA GLU A 58 -3.90 -19.63 -14.17
C GLU A 58 -3.14 -18.80 -13.15
N VAL A 59 -2.08 -19.35 -12.55
CA VAL A 59 -1.19 -18.59 -11.64
C VAL A 59 -0.50 -17.46 -12.38
N GLU A 60 0.00 -17.69 -13.60
CA GLU A 60 0.57 -16.62 -14.43
C GLU A 60 -0.44 -15.50 -14.71
N ARG A 61 -1.70 -15.85 -15.05
CA ARG A 61 -2.76 -14.85 -15.24
C ARG A 61 -3.14 -14.14 -13.96
N PHE A 62 -3.09 -14.82 -12.81
CA PHE A 62 -3.28 -14.19 -11.50
C PHE A 62 -2.24 -13.09 -11.26
N TYR A 63 -0.95 -13.37 -11.43
CA TYR A 63 0.09 -12.39 -11.20
C TYR A 63 0.12 -11.28 -12.28
N ARG A 64 -0.27 -11.58 -13.52
CA ARG A 64 -0.49 -10.52 -14.52
C ARG A 64 -1.61 -9.54 -14.08
N ARG A 65 -2.71 -10.06 -13.53
CA ARG A 65 -3.79 -9.20 -12.98
C ARG A 65 -3.32 -8.42 -11.76
N GLN A 66 -2.50 -9.02 -10.90
CA GLN A 66 -1.90 -8.29 -9.76
C GLN A 66 -1.01 -7.14 -10.23
N GLY A 67 -0.21 -7.35 -11.26
CA GLY A 67 0.57 -6.28 -11.89
C GLY A 67 -0.31 -5.16 -12.47
N ALA A 68 -1.41 -5.53 -13.13
CA ALA A 68 -2.37 -4.55 -13.62
C ALA A 68 -3.04 -3.75 -12.49
N TYR A 69 -3.42 -4.41 -11.39
CA TYR A 69 -3.91 -3.71 -10.20
C TYR A 69 -2.87 -2.80 -9.59
N LEU A 70 -1.60 -3.21 -9.52
CA LEU A 70 -0.52 -2.38 -8.99
C LEU A 70 -0.40 -1.06 -9.78
N ALA A 71 -0.47 -1.10 -11.12
CA ALA A 71 -0.44 0.10 -11.96
C ALA A 71 -1.68 1.00 -11.75
N LEU A 72 -2.85 0.38 -11.61
CA LEU A 72 -4.10 1.10 -11.39
C LEU A 72 -4.11 1.76 -10.00
N LEU A 73 -3.74 1.03 -8.97
CA LEU A 73 -3.68 1.53 -7.59
C LEU A 73 -2.63 2.65 -7.43
N TYR A 74 -1.51 2.55 -8.17
CA TYR A 74 -0.52 3.64 -8.27
C TYR A 74 -1.13 4.91 -8.86
N ALA A 75 -1.89 4.79 -9.95
CA ALA A 75 -2.55 5.93 -10.58
C ALA A 75 -3.65 6.54 -9.70
N LEU A 76 -4.30 5.74 -8.84
CA LEU A 76 -5.36 6.16 -7.94
C LEU A 76 -4.87 6.63 -6.56
N GLU A 77 -3.55 6.77 -6.35
CA GLU A 77 -2.98 7.17 -5.06
C GLU A 77 -3.48 6.30 -3.90
N ALA A 78 -3.52 5.00 -4.12
CA ALA A 78 -4.00 4.01 -3.16
C ALA A 78 -2.96 3.66 -2.09
N THR A 79 -3.43 3.20 -0.93
CA THR A 79 -2.62 2.65 0.16
C THR A 79 -3.38 1.51 0.86
N ASP A 80 -2.74 0.82 1.81
CA ASP A 80 -3.35 -0.19 2.70
C ASP A 80 -3.81 -1.49 2.01
N PHE A 81 -3.18 -1.89 0.89
CA PHE A 81 -3.49 -3.15 0.19
C PHE A 81 -2.66 -4.32 0.72
N HIS A 82 -2.82 -4.62 2.00
CA HIS A 82 -2.11 -5.73 2.66
C HIS A 82 -2.81 -7.09 2.45
N LEU A 83 -2.21 -8.17 2.98
CA LEU A 83 -2.64 -9.56 2.79
C LEU A 83 -4.11 -9.85 3.10
N SER A 84 -4.74 -9.08 4.00
CA SER A 84 -6.14 -9.29 4.39
C SER A 84 -7.14 -8.65 3.43
N ASN A 85 -6.68 -7.75 2.54
CA ASN A 85 -7.52 -7.00 1.60
C ASN A 85 -7.59 -7.63 0.22
N ILE A 86 -6.99 -8.83 0.05
CA ILE A 86 -6.94 -9.57 -1.21
C ILE A 86 -7.39 -11.00 -0.99
N ILE A 87 -8.21 -11.51 -1.90
CA ILE A 87 -8.62 -12.92 -1.94
C ILE A 87 -8.19 -13.52 -3.28
N ALA A 88 -7.42 -14.61 -3.24
CA ALA A 88 -7.06 -15.39 -4.42
C ALA A 88 -8.22 -16.35 -4.78
N ALA A 89 -8.93 -16.03 -5.85
CA ALA A 89 -10.06 -16.81 -6.37
C ALA A 89 -9.66 -17.43 -7.72
N GLY A 90 -8.91 -18.52 -7.70
CA GLY A 90 -8.33 -19.14 -8.88
C GLY A 90 -7.36 -18.16 -9.57
N GLU A 91 -7.60 -17.84 -10.84
CA GLU A 91 -6.82 -16.87 -11.61
C GLU A 91 -7.17 -15.39 -11.34
N HIS A 92 -8.16 -15.13 -10.47
CA HIS A 92 -8.68 -13.79 -10.21
C HIS A 92 -8.31 -13.30 -8.80
N PRO A 93 -7.37 -12.36 -8.66
CA PRO A 93 -7.22 -11.60 -7.42
C PRO A 93 -8.45 -10.69 -7.22
N GLN A 94 -9.07 -10.79 -6.05
CA GLN A 94 -10.22 -9.98 -5.69
C GLN A 94 -9.80 -8.98 -4.61
N LEU A 95 -9.86 -7.71 -4.91
CA LEU A 95 -9.69 -6.64 -3.94
C LEU A 95 -11.00 -6.45 -3.17
N ILE A 96 -10.99 -6.64 -1.86
CA ILE A 96 -12.21 -6.68 -1.02
C ILE A 96 -12.38 -5.45 -0.14
N ASP A 97 -11.39 -4.58 -0.10
CA ASP A 97 -11.44 -3.31 0.60
C ASP A 97 -10.78 -2.20 -0.23
N LEU A 98 -11.60 -1.25 -0.68
CA LEU A 98 -11.19 -0.16 -1.56
C LEU A 98 -11.30 1.22 -0.87
N GLU A 99 -11.51 1.24 0.45
CA GLU A 99 -11.76 2.48 1.17
C GLU A 99 -10.55 3.43 1.22
N ALA A 100 -9.33 2.91 0.98
CA ALA A 100 -8.08 3.67 1.01
C ALA A 100 -7.57 4.08 -0.39
N LEU A 101 -8.46 4.21 -1.38
CA LEU A 101 -8.17 4.87 -2.66
C LEU A 101 -8.14 6.40 -2.47
N PHE A 102 -7.49 7.11 -3.38
CA PHE A 102 -7.42 8.58 -3.38
C PHE A 102 -6.93 9.16 -2.04
N HIS A 103 -5.96 8.47 -1.42
CA HIS A 103 -5.40 8.92 -0.14
C HIS A 103 -4.48 10.12 -0.36
N PRO A 104 -4.89 11.36 0.00
CA PRO A 104 -4.12 12.56 -0.30
C PRO A 104 -2.87 12.63 0.59
N ARG A 105 -1.73 12.94 -0.03
CA ARG A 105 -0.48 13.26 0.64
C ARG A 105 0.34 14.17 -0.25
N ASP A 106 0.89 15.21 0.31
CA ASP A 106 1.85 16.08 -0.36
C ASP A 106 3.02 16.33 0.61
N ALA A 107 4.24 16.22 0.09
CA ALA A 107 5.45 16.63 0.82
C ALA A 107 5.46 18.14 1.01
N ASP A 108 6.07 18.60 2.09
CA ASP A 108 6.41 20.01 2.26
C ASP A 108 7.53 20.37 1.26
N PRO A 109 7.32 21.36 0.37
CA PRO A 109 8.32 21.75 -0.62
C PRO A 109 9.59 22.33 0.00
N ASP A 110 9.54 22.74 1.25
CA ASP A 110 10.69 23.31 1.98
C ASP A 110 11.54 22.23 2.68
N TRP A 111 11.18 20.95 2.54
CA TRP A 111 11.97 19.85 3.08
C TRP A 111 13.36 19.75 2.41
N PRO A 112 14.39 19.28 3.14
CA PRO A 112 15.68 18.91 2.58
C PRO A 112 15.55 17.90 1.44
N ALA A 113 16.51 17.91 0.52
CA ALA A 113 16.48 17.03 -0.66
C ALA A 113 16.39 15.53 -0.28
N LEU A 114 17.03 15.12 0.81
CA LEU A 114 16.95 13.74 1.30
C LEU A 114 15.52 13.38 1.73
N ASP A 115 14.86 14.26 2.50
CA ASP A 115 13.50 14.00 2.99
C ASP A 115 12.49 13.97 1.85
N LEU A 116 12.64 14.86 0.86
CA LEU A 116 11.85 14.81 -0.38
C LEU A 116 12.10 13.55 -1.19
N ALA A 117 13.35 13.06 -1.21
CA ALA A 117 13.67 11.81 -1.89
C ALA A 117 13.05 10.60 -1.19
N LEU A 118 13.12 10.55 0.15
CA LEU A 118 12.47 9.50 0.95
C LEU A 118 10.95 9.54 0.80
N ASP A 119 10.34 10.73 0.86
CA ASP A 119 8.91 10.89 0.64
C ASP A 119 8.49 10.43 -0.76
N ALA A 120 9.26 10.82 -1.79
CA ALA A 120 9.01 10.38 -3.17
C ALA A 120 9.10 8.87 -3.33
N LEU A 121 10.04 8.21 -2.64
CA LEU A 121 10.19 6.77 -2.66
C LEU A 121 9.04 6.09 -1.89
N THR A 122 8.80 6.50 -0.66
CA THR A 122 7.86 5.84 0.25
C THR A 122 6.41 6.11 -0.13
N TYR A 123 6.06 7.35 -0.45
CA TYR A 123 4.67 7.78 -0.57
C TYR A 123 4.24 8.18 -1.99
N HIS A 124 5.17 8.35 -2.92
CA HIS A 124 4.87 8.73 -4.31
C HIS A 124 5.29 7.69 -5.33
N SER A 125 5.47 6.45 -4.89
CA SER A 125 5.81 5.30 -5.74
C SER A 125 4.84 4.13 -5.54
N VAL A 126 5.08 3.03 -6.26
CA VAL A 126 4.34 1.76 -6.10
C VAL A 126 4.50 1.14 -4.70
N LEU A 127 5.52 1.53 -3.93
CA LEU A 127 5.80 0.97 -2.60
C LEU A 127 4.72 1.34 -1.58
N ARG A 128 4.12 2.55 -1.69
CA ARG A 128 3.07 3.01 -0.75
C ARG A 128 1.82 2.14 -0.72
N ILE A 129 1.60 1.32 -1.76
CA ILE A 129 0.33 0.62 -1.97
C ILE A 129 0.10 -0.49 -0.93
N GLY A 130 1.19 -1.09 -0.40
CA GLY A 130 1.11 -2.22 0.52
C GLY A 130 0.97 -3.58 -0.19
N LEU A 131 1.06 -3.62 -1.53
CA LEU A 131 1.06 -4.87 -2.30
C LEU A 131 2.43 -5.53 -2.35
N LEU A 132 3.50 -4.74 -2.54
CA LEU A 132 4.86 -5.22 -2.73
C LEU A 132 5.50 -5.66 -1.41
N PRO A 133 6.44 -6.61 -1.44
CA PRO A 133 7.16 -7.05 -0.25
C PRO A 133 7.78 -5.88 0.52
N GLU A 134 7.56 -5.84 1.82
CA GLU A 134 8.14 -4.87 2.76
C GLU A 134 8.47 -5.57 4.08
N PRO A 135 9.46 -6.47 4.07
CA PRO A 135 9.77 -7.27 5.25
C PRO A 135 10.43 -6.44 6.34
N GLU A 136 9.90 -6.53 7.56
CA GLU A 136 10.48 -5.99 8.78
C GLU A 136 11.24 -7.07 9.53
N ALA A 137 12.35 -6.71 10.20
CA ALA A 137 13.05 -7.63 11.06
C ALA A 137 12.22 -8.00 12.30
N ALA A 138 12.02 -9.27 12.55
CA ALA A 138 11.22 -9.80 13.66
C ALA A 138 11.97 -10.90 14.42
N GLY A 139 12.84 -10.51 15.36
CA GLY A 139 13.70 -11.44 16.07
C GLY A 139 14.70 -12.13 15.13
N GLU A 140 14.66 -13.48 15.05
CA GLU A 140 15.46 -14.27 14.11
C GLU A 140 14.77 -14.46 12.75
N GLY A 141 13.59 -13.83 12.52
CA GLY A 141 12.78 -13.96 11.31
C GLY A 141 12.43 -12.63 10.69
N ARG A 142 11.53 -12.69 9.71
CA ARG A 142 10.97 -11.52 9.03
C ARG A 142 9.47 -11.50 9.19
N PHE A 143 8.91 -10.31 9.17
CA PHE A 143 7.49 -10.05 9.23
C PHE A 143 7.07 -9.22 8.02
N ASP A 144 6.16 -9.74 7.23
CA ASP A 144 5.68 -9.09 6.00
C ASP A 144 4.16 -9.21 5.90
N MET A 145 3.49 -8.07 5.88
CA MET A 145 2.04 -7.95 5.73
C MET A 145 1.60 -7.67 4.29
N ALA A 146 2.55 -7.57 3.35
CA ALA A 146 2.27 -7.17 1.98
C ALA A 146 1.23 -8.06 1.28
N GLY A 147 0.47 -7.43 0.39
CA GLY A 147 -0.62 -8.12 -0.30
C GLY A 147 -0.17 -9.28 -1.18
N LEU A 148 1.05 -9.25 -1.73
CA LEU A 148 1.59 -10.30 -2.61
C LEU A 148 2.32 -11.42 -1.84
N THR A 149 2.95 -11.10 -0.72
CA THR A 149 3.90 -12.00 -0.05
C THR A 149 3.51 -12.40 1.36
N GLY A 150 2.66 -11.64 2.04
CA GLY A 150 2.21 -11.91 3.40
C GLY A 150 1.76 -13.37 3.57
N ALA A 151 2.39 -14.08 4.51
CA ALA A 151 2.26 -15.52 4.71
C ALA A 151 1.74 -15.89 6.11
N ALA A 152 1.25 -17.12 6.26
CA ALA A 152 0.93 -17.69 7.56
C ALA A 152 2.21 -18.06 8.34
N GLY A 153 2.08 -18.11 9.66
CA GLY A 153 3.16 -18.60 10.54
C GLY A 153 4.19 -17.55 10.93
N GLN A 154 4.12 -16.34 10.37
CA GLN A 154 4.98 -15.23 10.75
C GLN A 154 4.69 -14.78 12.19
N VAL A 155 5.72 -14.40 12.92
CA VAL A 155 5.63 -13.90 14.28
C VAL A 155 5.77 -12.38 14.24
N THR A 156 4.87 -11.67 14.93
CA THR A 156 4.90 -10.20 14.93
C THR A 156 6.17 -9.67 15.59
N PRO A 157 6.77 -8.58 15.08
CA PRO A 157 7.93 -7.92 15.70
C PRO A 157 7.58 -7.21 17.01
N TYR A 158 6.31 -7.07 17.29
CA TYR A 158 5.76 -6.42 18.48
C TYR A 158 4.97 -7.42 19.34
N THR A 159 4.75 -7.08 20.60
CA THR A 159 3.99 -7.90 21.54
C THR A 159 2.55 -7.38 21.67
N VAL A 160 1.59 -8.30 21.66
CA VAL A 160 0.17 -8.01 21.92
C VAL A 160 -0.24 -8.53 23.29
N PRO A 161 -1.20 -7.90 23.98
CA PRO A 161 -1.70 -8.39 25.26
C PRO A 161 -2.51 -9.68 25.05
N ARG A 162 -2.19 -10.70 25.85
CA ARG A 162 -2.87 -12.02 25.83
C ARG A 162 -3.23 -12.45 27.25
N TRP A 163 -4.44 -12.97 27.40
CA TRP A 163 -4.86 -13.63 28.64
C TRP A 163 -4.27 -15.04 28.69
N GLN A 164 -3.37 -15.28 29.64
CA GLN A 164 -2.85 -16.61 29.96
C GLN A 164 -3.67 -17.21 31.11
N GLY A 165 -3.92 -18.52 31.07
CA GLY A 165 -4.66 -19.21 32.13
C GLY A 165 -6.13 -18.81 32.23
N ARG A 166 -6.80 -18.51 31.11
CA ARG A 166 -8.23 -18.14 31.10
C ARG A 166 -9.09 -19.15 31.86
N GLY A 167 -9.95 -18.65 32.74
CA GLY A 167 -10.87 -19.47 33.54
C GLY A 167 -10.22 -20.19 34.73
N THR A 168 -8.98 -19.86 35.08
CA THR A 168 -8.29 -20.37 36.27
C THR A 168 -7.91 -19.22 37.23
N ASP A 169 -7.54 -19.56 38.44
CA ASP A 169 -6.99 -18.63 39.45
C ASP A 169 -5.62 -18.05 39.06
N ALA A 170 -4.93 -18.67 38.10
CA ALA A 170 -3.67 -18.19 37.51
C ALA A 170 -3.88 -17.26 36.29
N MET A 171 -5.11 -16.79 36.05
CA MET A 171 -5.40 -15.90 34.92
C MET A 171 -4.63 -14.58 35.05
N ARG A 172 -3.85 -14.27 34.03
CA ARG A 172 -3.06 -13.03 33.98
C ARG A 172 -2.95 -12.51 32.55
N LEU A 173 -2.83 -11.20 32.42
CA LEU A 173 -2.51 -10.55 31.17
C LEU A 173 -0.99 -10.60 30.97
N VAL A 174 -0.56 -11.18 29.85
CA VAL A 174 0.85 -11.23 29.44
C VAL A 174 0.99 -10.55 28.09
N ARG A 175 2.14 -9.95 27.81
CA ARG A 175 2.49 -9.47 26.48
C ARG A 175 3.37 -10.52 25.80
N ALA A 176 2.97 -10.94 24.61
CA ALA A 176 3.70 -11.92 23.82
C ALA A 176 3.54 -11.60 22.32
N PRO A 177 4.53 -11.94 21.49
CA PRO A 177 4.37 -11.90 20.05
C PRO A 177 3.18 -12.75 19.61
N GLU A 178 2.56 -12.38 18.48
CA GLU A 178 1.46 -13.12 17.88
C GLU A 178 1.96 -13.85 16.62
N THR A 179 1.43 -15.06 16.41
CA THR A 179 1.65 -15.79 15.17
C THR A 179 0.48 -15.54 14.24
N LEU A 180 0.74 -14.99 13.05
CA LEU A 180 -0.29 -14.70 12.07
C LEU A 180 -0.85 -15.99 11.48
N GLY A 181 -2.18 -16.05 11.36
CA GLY A 181 -2.88 -17.13 10.66
C GLY A 181 -2.72 -17.10 9.13
N GLY A 182 -2.13 -16.04 8.59
CA GLY A 182 -1.99 -15.79 7.14
C GLY A 182 -3.24 -15.22 6.51
N GLY A 183 -3.09 -14.81 5.25
CA GLY A 183 -4.16 -14.31 4.38
C GLY A 183 -4.68 -15.39 3.42
N ARG A 184 -5.62 -15.00 2.57
CA ARG A 184 -6.08 -15.75 1.40
C ARG A 184 -5.65 -15.06 0.10
N ASN A 185 -4.58 -14.31 0.19
CA ASN A 185 -4.06 -13.38 -0.82
C ASN A 185 -3.24 -14.08 -1.91
N ARG A 186 -2.67 -15.25 -1.62
CA ARG A 186 -1.79 -15.97 -2.53
C ARG A 186 -2.53 -17.10 -3.25
N PRO A 187 -2.26 -17.31 -4.55
CA PRO A 187 -2.81 -18.47 -5.26
C PRO A 187 -2.28 -19.78 -4.67
N VAL A 188 -3.11 -20.81 -4.73
CA VAL A 188 -2.77 -22.16 -4.29
C VAL A 188 -2.80 -23.07 -5.50
N LEU A 189 -1.69 -23.76 -5.79
CA LEU A 189 -1.58 -24.76 -6.85
C LEU A 189 -1.17 -26.09 -6.22
N ASP A 190 -1.87 -27.18 -6.56
CA ASP A 190 -1.63 -28.53 -6.01
C ASP A 190 -1.56 -28.56 -4.47
N GLY A 191 -2.42 -27.76 -3.82
CA GLY A 191 -2.53 -27.67 -2.36
C GLY A 191 -1.43 -26.89 -1.67
N ARG A 192 -0.55 -26.19 -2.42
CA ARG A 192 0.54 -25.38 -1.88
C ARG A 192 0.37 -23.92 -2.30
N PRO A 193 0.60 -22.95 -1.39
CA PRO A 193 0.71 -21.56 -1.76
C PRO A 193 1.88 -21.35 -2.74
N VAL A 194 1.67 -20.45 -3.71
CA VAL A 194 2.68 -20.13 -4.72
C VAL A 194 3.40 -18.85 -4.31
N GLU A 195 4.71 -18.80 -4.48
CA GLU A 195 5.51 -17.63 -4.16
C GLU A 195 5.46 -16.61 -5.30
N ALA A 196 5.24 -15.35 -4.95
CA ALA A 196 5.08 -14.27 -5.94
C ALA A 196 6.36 -14.01 -6.73
N ILE A 197 7.53 -14.24 -6.13
CA ILE A 197 8.82 -14.03 -6.75
C ILE A 197 9.03 -14.91 -8.00
N ASP A 198 8.51 -16.13 -8.00
CA ASP A 198 8.61 -17.06 -9.14
C ASP A 198 7.83 -16.55 -10.36
N TYR A 199 6.89 -15.63 -10.15
CA TYR A 199 6.03 -15.05 -11.18
C TYR A 199 6.27 -13.55 -11.38
N LEU A 200 7.38 -13.01 -10.89
CA LEU A 200 7.74 -11.60 -11.07
C LEU A 200 7.69 -11.14 -12.55
N PRO A 201 8.15 -11.93 -13.54
CA PRO A 201 8.01 -11.54 -14.94
C PRO A 201 6.55 -11.40 -15.40
N ALA A 202 5.64 -12.22 -14.90
CA ALA A 202 4.22 -12.13 -15.21
C ALA A 202 3.58 -10.89 -14.55
N LEU A 203 3.94 -10.59 -13.31
CA LEU A 203 3.52 -9.38 -12.58
C LEU A 203 4.01 -8.12 -13.30
N GLU A 204 5.29 -8.04 -13.66
CA GLU A 204 5.84 -6.91 -14.43
C GLU A 204 5.13 -6.74 -15.79
N ALA A 205 4.87 -7.83 -16.49
CA ALA A 205 4.17 -7.77 -17.77
C ALA A 205 2.75 -7.17 -17.63
N GLY A 206 2.02 -7.54 -16.57
CA GLY A 206 0.72 -6.98 -16.25
C GLY A 206 0.80 -5.50 -15.86
N PHE A 207 1.78 -5.12 -15.04
CA PHE A 207 2.04 -3.74 -14.66
C PHE A 207 2.30 -2.85 -15.89
N VAL A 208 3.22 -3.28 -16.75
CA VAL A 208 3.57 -2.55 -17.99
C VAL A 208 2.36 -2.40 -18.92
N ALA A 209 1.57 -3.48 -19.11
CA ALA A 209 0.40 -3.45 -19.96
C ALA A 209 -0.65 -2.43 -19.47
N ALA A 210 -1.00 -2.50 -18.19
CA ALA A 210 -1.97 -1.58 -17.59
C ALA A 210 -1.43 -0.14 -17.53
N TYR A 211 -0.18 0.07 -17.16
CA TYR A 211 0.45 1.38 -17.13
C TYR A 211 0.42 2.07 -18.50
N ARG A 212 0.82 1.35 -19.56
CA ARG A 212 0.78 1.88 -20.93
C ARG A 212 -0.63 2.14 -21.43
N LEU A 213 -1.60 1.32 -21.00
CA LEU A 213 -3.01 1.56 -21.31
C LEU A 213 -3.50 2.86 -20.66
N LEU A 214 -3.16 3.10 -19.38
CA LEU A 214 -3.45 4.35 -18.69
C LEU A 214 -2.78 5.54 -19.39
N LEU A 215 -1.51 5.39 -19.79
CA LEU A 215 -0.76 6.42 -20.52
C LEU A 215 -1.39 6.75 -21.88
N ALA A 216 -1.77 5.73 -22.65
CA ALA A 216 -2.39 5.89 -23.97
C ALA A 216 -3.77 6.57 -23.90
N HIS A 217 -4.53 6.30 -22.83
CA HIS A 217 -5.87 6.84 -22.64
C HIS A 217 -5.93 8.00 -21.64
N ARG A 218 -4.78 8.62 -21.32
CA ARG A 218 -4.68 9.75 -20.39
C ARG A 218 -5.71 10.87 -20.63
N PRO A 219 -5.94 11.36 -21.86
CA PRO A 219 -6.94 12.42 -22.08
C PRO A 219 -8.35 12.02 -21.66
N ALA A 220 -8.76 10.78 -21.94
CA ALA A 220 -10.06 10.26 -21.56
C ALA A 220 -10.20 10.03 -20.05
N LEU A 221 -9.12 9.60 -19.38
CA LEU A 221 -9.08 9.45 -17.92
C LEU A 221 -9.25 10.80 -17.21
N LEU A 222 -8.64 11.86 -17.75
CA LEU A 222 -8.61 13.20 -17.16
C LEU A 222 -9.80 14.07 -17.57
N ALA A 223 -10.66 13.61 -18.49
CA ALA A 223 -11.84 14.35 -18.91
C ALA A 223 -12.81 14.61 -17.73
N ASP A 224 -13.58 15.70 -17.83
CA ASP A 224 -14.52 16.07 -16.76
C ASP A 224 -15.69 15.09 -16.62
N ASP A 225 -15.99 14.34 -17.66
CA ASP A 225 -16.94 13.22 -17.71
C ASP A 225 -16.23 11.85 -17.75
N GLY A 226 -14.92 11.84 -17.56
CA GLY A 226 -14.10 10.64 -17.57
C GLY A 226 -14.27 9.77 -16.32
N PRO A 227 -13.71 8.54 -16.35
CA PRO A 227 -13.93 7.57 -15.28
C PRO A 227 -13.36 8.03 -13.92
N LEU A 228 -12.34 8.90 -13.89
CA LEU A 228 -11.82 9.46 -12.62
C LEU A 228 -12.79 10.49 -12.03
N ALA A 229 -13.51 11.25 -12.84
CA ALA A 229 -14.46 12.25 -12.35
C ALA A 229 -15.64 11.62 -11.60
N ALA A 230 -16.00 10.38 -11.92
CA ALA A 230 -17.06 9.66 -11.24
C ALA A 230 -16.81 9.47 -9.72
N PHE A 231 -15.55 9.44 -9.30
CA PHE A 231 -15.20 9.29 -7.89
C PHE A 231 -15.34 10.57 -7.06
N ALA A 232 -15.59 11.74 -7.65
CA ALA A 232 -15.52 13.04 -6.98
C ALA A 232 -16.25 13.06 -5.62
N ALA A 233 -17.50 12.58 -5.60
CA ALA A 233 -18.33 12.57 -4.41
C ALA A 233 -18.15 11.32 -3.51
N ALA A 234 -17.33 10.34 -3.94
CA ALA A 234 -17.14 9.12 -3.19
C ALA A 234 -16.37 9.40 -1.89
N GLU A 235 -16.86 8.82 -0.79
CA GLU A 235 -16.18 8.90 0.50
C GLU A 235 -15.09 7.84 0.58
N VAL A 236 -13.90 8.27 1.01
CA VAL A 236 -12.71 7.42 1.18
C VAL A 236 -12.19 7.58 2.60
N ARG A 237 -11.53 6.54 3.10
CA ARG A 237 -10.92 6.52 4.42
C ARG A 237 -9.60 7.28 4.42
N VAL A 238 -9.37 8.00 5.49
CA VAL A 238 -8.09 8.63 5.81
C VAL A 238 -7.44 7.85 6.95
N LEU A 239 -6.20 7.44 6.76
CA LEU A 239 -5.41 6.66 7.71
C LEU A 239 -4.29 7.53 8.29
N PRO A 240 -4.54 8.33 9.33
CA PRO A 240 -3.49 9.18 9.93
C PRO A 240 -2.43 8.35 10.64
N ARG A 241 -2.84 7.23 11.23
CA ARG A 241 -1.97 6.28 11.94
C ARG A 241 -2.46 4.86 11.71
N SER A 242 -1.58 3.88 11.90
CA SER A 242 -1.96 2.47 11.78
C SER A 242 -3.01 2.07 12.84
N GLY A 243 -3.91 1.15 12.49
CA GLY A 243 -4.87 0.57 13.44
C GLY A 243 -4.19 -0.10 14.62
N GLN A 244 -3.00 -0.66 14.42
CA GLN A 244 -2.17 -1.22 15.48
C GLN A 244 -1.78 -0.16 16.52
N ARG A 245 -1.36 1.04 16.06
CA ARG A 245 -0.98 2.13 16.97
C ARG A 245 -2.13 2.54 17.88
N TYR A 246 -3.33 2.67 17.34
CA TYR A 246 -4.53 2.95 18.15
C TYR A 246 -4.85 1.81 19.11
N GLY A 247 -4.71 0.55 18.67
CA GLY A 247 -4.88 -0.61 19.54
C GLY A 247 -3.91 -0.61 20.73
N GLU A 248 -2.63 -0.33 20.50
CA GLU A 248 -1.62 -0.19 21.54
C GLU A 248 -1.95 0.92 22.55
N LEU A 249 -2.41 2.07 22.05
CA LEU A 249 -2.80 3.19 22.90
C LEU A 249 -4.01 2.82 23.78
N LEU A 250 -5.02 2.18 23.21
CA LEU A 250 -6.19 1.69 23.96
C LEU A 250 -5.79 0.69 25.03
N ASP A 251 -5.03 -0.35 24.68
CA ASP A 251 -4.59 -1.38 25.61
C ASP A 251 -3.75 -0.82 26.76
N ASN A 252 -2.80 0.06 26.46
CA ASN A 252 -1.99 0.72 27.47
C ASN A 252 -2.82 1.66 28.36
N SER A 253 -3.90 2.23 27.85
CA SER A 253 -4.78 3.16 28.58
C SER A 253 -5.62 2.47 29.68
N TYR A 254 -5.72 1.14 29.65
CA TYR A 254 -6.39 0.36 30.71
C TYR A 254 -5.49 0.10 31.93
N HIS A 255 -4.31 0.71 32.00
CA HIS A 255 -3.50 0.68 33.21
C HIS A 255 -4.25 1.30 34.39
N PRO A 256 -4.25 0.68 35.59
CA PRO A 256 -5.01 1.16 36.74
C PRO A 256 -4.78 2.62 37.10
N ASP A 257 -3.56 3.13 36.93
CA ASP A 257 -3.25 4.54 37.23
C ASP A 257 -3.95 5.53 36.29
N LEU A 258 -4.19 5.13 35.04
CA LEU A 258 -4.89 5.95 34.05
C LEU A 258 -6.41 5.85 34.20
N LEU A 259 -6.91 4.75 34.74
CA LEU A 259 -8.35 4.55 35.00
C LEU A 259 -8.91 5.27 36.24
N ARG A 260 -8.03 5.86 37.06
CA ARG A 260 -8.42 6.61 38.25
C ARG A 260 -9.17 7.91 37.92
N CYS A 261 -8.84 8.52 36.79
CA CYS A 261 -9.34 9.84 36.40
C CYS A 261 -9.37 9.95 34.89
N LEU A 262 -10.53 10.46 34.37
CA LEU A 262 -10.69 10.65 32.93
C LEU A 262 -9.64 11.62 32.33
N ASP A 263 -9.32 12.68 33.11
CA ASP A 263 -8.32 13.67 32.66
C ASP A 263 -6.92 13.06 32.55
N ALA A 264 -6.53 12.12 33.41
CA ALA A 264 -5.26 11.43 33.31
C ALA A 264 -5.21 10.55 32.07
N ARG A 265 -6.30 9.88 31.73
CA ARG A 265 -6.42 9.07 30.53
C ARG A 265 -6.40 9.94 29.25
N ALA A 266 -7.11 11.08 29.28
CA ALA A 266 -7.08 12.05 28.18
C ALA A 266 -5.67 12.61 27.95
N ALA A 267 -4.99 13.05 29.02
CA ALA A 267 -3.62 13.55 28.96
C ALA A 267 -2.62 12.49 28.44
N TYR A 268 -2.83 11.22 28.78
CA TYR A 268 -2.04 10.12 28.25
C TYR A 268 -2.17 10.02 26.72
N PHE A 269 -3.41 9.98 26.18
CA PHE A 269 -3.63 9.91 24.74
C PHE A 269 -3.06 11.12 24.01
N MET A 270 -3.39 12.34 24.48
CA MET A 270 -2.88 13.58 23.87
C MET A 270 -1.36 13.61 23.78
N ARG A 271 -0.68 13.24 24.87
CA ARG A 271 0.78 13.20 24.92
C ARG A 271 1.33 12.15 23.95
N LYS A 272 0.79 10.92 23.97
CA LYS A 272 1.30 9.83 23.14
C LYS A 272 1.09 10.06 21.66
N LEU A 273 -0.05 10.64 21.28
CA LEU A 273 -0.35 11.02 19.90
C LEU A 273 0.55 12.19 19.42
N ALA A 274 0.93 13.10 20.33
CA ALA A 274 1.83 14.20 20.02
C ALA A 274 3.30 13.78 20.00
N GLU A 275 3.68 12.68 20.69
CA GLU A 275 5.03 12.11 20.66
C GLU A 275 5.30 11.33 19.36
N ASP A 276 4.26 10.82 18.69
CA ASP A 276 4.40 10.18 17.39
C ASP A 276 4.89 11.24 16.39
N GLU A 277 5.99 10.94 15.67
CA GLU A 277 6.60 11.91 14.75
C GLU A 277 5.57 12.56 13.83
N PRO A 278 5.57 13.89 13.78
CA PRO A 278 4.48 14.59 13.13
C PRO A 278 4.66 14.55 11.61
N GLU A 279 3.81 13.80 10.95
CA GLU A 279 3.47 14.24 9.59
C GLU A 279 2.83 15.64 9.70
N PRO A 280 3.16 16.54 8.78
CA PRO A 280 2.54 17.86 8.77
C PRO A 280 1.01 17.75 8.84
N GLY A 281 0.40 18.41 9.81
CA GLY A 281 -1.05 18.43 9.99
C GLY A 281 -1.63 17.40 10.97
N LEU A 282 -0.96 16.29 11.32
CA LEU A 282 -1.51 15.28 12.24
C LEU A 282 -1.83 15.85 13.64
N ALA A 283 -1.08 16.84 14.10
CA ALA A 283 -1.33 17.50 15.38
C ALA A 283 -2.77 18.05 15.48
N ALA A 284 -3.35 18.48 14.37
CA ALA A 284 -4.72 19.00 14.32
C ALA A 284 -5.79 17.90 14.55
N LEU A 285 -5.46 16.63 14.34
CA LEU A 285 -6.36 15.49 14.55
C LEU A 285 -6.36 15.00 16.00
N VAL A 286 -5.31 15.29 16.79
CA VAL A 286 -5.13 14.78 18.15
C VAL A 286 -6.37 14.96 19.06
N PRO A 287 -7.10 16.09 19.05
CA PRO A 287 -8.31 16.22 19.84
C PRO A 287 -9.42 15.23 19.44
N MET A 288 -9.61 14.99 18.15
CA MET A 288 -10.63 14.05 17.63
C MET A 288 -10.21 12.60 17.88
N GLU A 289 -8.92 12.26 17.68
CA GLU A 289 -8.34 10.96 18.02
C GLU A 289 -8.53 10.67 19.51
N THR A 290 -8.20 11.65 20.37
CA THR A 290 -8.37 11.52 21.83
C THR A 290 -9.83 11.28 22.22
N ALA A 291 -10.77 11.97 21.60
CA ALA A 291 -12.20 11.79 21.88
C ALA A 291 -12.67 10.36 21.53
N ALA A 292 -12.28 9.83 20.39
CA ALA A 292 -12.61 8.46 19.98
C ALA A 292 -11.96 7.42 20.93
N LEU A 293 -10.69 7.57 21.26
CA LEU A 293 -9.97 6.67 22.18
C LEU A 293 -10.54 6.70 23.60
N LEU A 294 -11.01 7.85 24.08
CA LEU A 294 -11.71 7.96 25.37
C LEU A 294 -13.04 7.20 25.37
N ALA A 295 -13.75 7.19 24.25
CA ALA A 295 -14.93 6.37 24.05
C ALA A 295 -14.64 4.87 23.95
N GLY A 296 -13.37 4.48 23.86
CA GLY A 296 -12.93 3.09 23.71
C GLY A 296 -12.96 2.61 22.26
N ASP A 297 -12.99 3.53 21.31
CA ASP A 297 -13.08 3.23 19.87
C ASP A 297 -11.81 3.61 19.13
N VAL A 298 -11.57 2.96 18.01
CA VAL A 298 -10.47 3.30 17.09
C VAL A 298 -10.92 4.51 16.26
N PRO A 299 -10.12 5.60 16.22
CA PRO A 299 -10.44 6.76 15.40
C PRO A 299 -10.67 6.39 13.93
N LEU A 300 -11.80 6.85 13.39
CA LEU A 300 -12.16 6.68 11.99
C LEU A 300 -12.30 8.06 11.35
N PHE A 301 -11.49 8.31 10.33
CA PHE A 301 -11.52 9.54 9.54
C PHE A 301 -11.87 9.25 8.09
N THR A 302 -12.65 10.14 7.50
CA THR A 302 -13.03 10.07 6.10
C THR A 302 -12.89 11.42 5.42
N THR A 303 -12.80 11.39 4.10
CA THR A 303 -12.89 12.56 3.22
C THR A 303 -13.65 12.18 1.95
N ARG A 304 -14.16 13.15 1.20
CA ARG A 304 -14.59 12.91 -0.17
C ARG A 304 -13.36 12.98 -1.08
N ALA A 305 -13.36 12.18 -2.15
CA ALA A 305 -12.24 12.18 -3.09
C ALA A 305 -11.91 13.56 -3.68
N ASP A 306 -12.92 14.43 -3.85
CA ASP A 306 -12.77 15.81 -4.35
C ASP A 306 -12.58 16.87 -3.25
N SER A 307 -12.57 16.47 -1.97
CA SER A 307 -12.49 17.38 -0.83
C SER A 307 -11.08 17.45 -0.24
N ARG A 308 -10.76 18.59 0.37
CA ARG A 308 -9.57 18.81 1.18
C ARG A 308 -9.86 18.72 2.68
N ALA A 309 -11.12 18.57 3.06
CA ALA A 309 -11.52 18.45 4.45
C ALA A 309 -11.33 17.02 4.96
N VAL A 310 -11.08 16.84 6.24
CA VAL A 310 -11.14 15.56 6.94
C VAL A 310 -12.27 15.59 7.96
N ARG A 311 -13.01 14.47 8.08
CA ARG A 311 -14.14 14.30 9.00
C ARG A 311 -13.85 13.14 9.94
N ALA A 312 -14.15 13.34 11.21
CA ALA A 312 -14.12 12.28 12.19
C ALA A 312 -15.51 11.64 12.33
N HIS A 313 -15.58 10.31 12.42
CA HIS A 313 -16.86 9.59 12.59
C HIS A 313 -17.65 10.02 13.84
N GLY A 314 -16.96 10.33 14.93
CA GLY A 314 -17.56 10.85 16.18
C GLY A 314 -18.02 12.31 16.12
N GLY A 315 -17.92 12.96 14.96
CA GLY A 315 -18.22 14.38 14.75
C GLY A 315 -16.97 15.26 14.72
N GLY A 316 -17.07 16.36 14.01
CA GLY A 316 -16.00 17.29 13.74
C GLY A 316 -15.46 17.16 12.29
N GLU A 317 -15.12 18.32 11.75
CA GLU A 317 -14.54 18.45 10.41
C GLU A 317 -13.44 19.50 10.49
N LEU A 318 -12.30 19.21 9.86
CA LEU A 318 -11.25 20.19 9.61
C LEU A 318 -11.29 20.52 8.11
N PRO A 319 -11.78 21.71 7.75
CA PRO A 319 -11.71 22.16 6.37
C PRO A 319 -10.25 22.43 5.98
N ASP A 320 -9.94 22.28 4.70
CA ASP A 320 -8.59 22.55 4.17
C ASP A 320 -7.45 21.81 4.91
N PHE A 321 -7.75 20.63 5.45
CA PHE A 321 -6.76 19.80 6.13
C PHE A 321 -5.66 19.33 5.17
N PHE A 322 -6.05 18.92 3.96
CA PHE A 322 -5.11 18.51 2.94
C PHE A 322 -4.74 19.68 2.03
N PRO A 323 -3.49 19.82 1.62
CA PRO A 323 -3.09 20.80 0.60
C PRO A 323 -3.80 20.59 -0.74
N ARG A 324 -4.14 19.32 -1.04
CA ARG A 324 -4.79 18.88 -2.28
C ARG A 324 -5.77 17.75 -1.98
N SER A 325 -6.85 17.65 -2.74
CA SER A 325 -7.78 16.51 -2.66
C SER A 325 -7.15 15.24 -3.26
N GLY A 326 -7.64 14.07 -2.84
CA GLY A 326 -7.15 12.79 -3.35
C GLY A 326 -7.39 12.63 -4.86
N LEU A 327 -8.51 13.14 -5.37
CA LEU A 327 -8.80 13.14 -6.81
C LEU A 327 -7.85 14.04 -7.60
N GLU A 328 -7.48 15.21 -7.06
CA GLU A 328 -6.46 16.08 -7.67
C GLU A 328 -5.08 15.42 -7.66
N ALA A 329 -4.72 14.72 -6.58
CA ALA A 329 -3.48 13.96 -6.48
C ALA A 329 -3.43 12.85 -7.56
N SER A 330 -4.50 12.05 -7.69
CA SER A 330 -4.63 11.02 -8.73
C SER A 330 -4.57 11.63 -10.15
N ARG A 331 -5.29 12.72 -10.41
CA ARG A 331 -5.21 13.42 -11.69
C ARG A 331 -3.79 13.94 -12.00
N ARG A 332 -3.09 14.43 -10.98
CA ARG A 332 -1.67 14.81 -11.10
C ARG A 332 -0.81 13.60 -11.43
N ARG A 333 -0.99 12.47 -10.72
CA ARG A 333 -0.28 11.22 -10.99
C ARG A 333 -0.46 10.78 -12.44
N VAL A 334 -1.69 10.74 -12.91
CA VAL A 334 -2.00 10.36 -14.30
C VAL A 334 -1.34 11.32 -15.32
N ARG A 335 -1.23 12.62 -15.02
CA ARG A 335 -0.49 13.56 -15.89
C ARG A 335 1.02 13.30 -15.92
N LEU A 336 1.59 12.81 -14.83
CA LEU A 336 3.03 12.54 -14.69
C LEU A 336 3.44 11.16 -15.23
N LEU A 337 2.51 10.28 -15.58
CA LEU A 337 2.84 9.00 -16.19
C LEU A 337 3.70 9.21 -17.46
N SER A 338 4.80 8.46 -17.57
CA SER A 338 5.75 8.50 -18.69
C SER A 338 6.50 7.17 -18.78
N GLU A 339 7.21 6.94 -19.88
CA GLU A 339 8.06 5.75 -19.98
C GLU A 339 9.22 5.79 -18.96
N ASP A 340 9.78 6.95 -18.64
CA ASP A 340 10.82 7.10 -17.62
C ASP A 340 10.27 6.78 -16.22
N ASP A 341 9.03 7.22 -15.91
CA ASP A 341 8.37 6.84 -14.66
C ASP A 341 8.04 5.34 -14.64
N LEU A 342 7.58 4.77 -15.74
CA LEU A 342 7.35 3.33 -15.86
C LEU A 342 8.62 2.54 -15.53
N ASP A 343 9.77 2.91 -16.10
CA ASP A 343 11.03 2.21 -15.86
C ASP A 343 11.48 2.37 -14.41
N ARG A 344 11.29 3.55 -13.80
CA ARG A 344 11.55 3.78 -12.37
C ARG A 344 10.68 2.88 -11.49
N GLN A 345 9.36 2.85 -11.72
CA GLN A 345 8.45 2.02 -10.94
C GLN A 345 8.77 0.52 -11.08
N ARG A 346 9.14 0.06 -12.28
CA ARG A 346 9.63 -1.32 -12.48
C ARG A 346 10.90 -1.61 -11.70
N GLY A 347 11.82 -0.66 -11.64
CA GLY A 347 13.02 -0.76 -10.79
C GLY A 347 12.67 -0.97 -9.32
N LEU A 348 11.68 -0.22 -8.81
CA LEU A 348 11.19 -0.35 -7.43
C LEU A 348 10.46 -1.69 -7.18
N ILE A 349 9.67 -2.17 -8.13
CA ILE A 349 9.05 -3.51 -8.04
C ILE A 349 10.14 -4.58 -7.88
N ARG A 350 11.19 -4.55 -8.70
CA ARG A 350 12.31 -5.50 -8.61
C ARG A 350 13.07 -5.38 -7.30
N ALA A 351 13.31 -4.15 -6.85
CA ALA A 351 13.99 -3.89 -5.58
C ALA A 351 13.19 -4.47 -4.40
N ALA A 352 11.87 -4.26 -4.35
CA ALA A 352 11.01 -4.84 -3.33
C ALA A 352 11.09 -6.38 -3.31
N PHE A 353 11.04 -7.04 -4.47
CA PHE A 353 11.19 -8.50 -4.52
C PHE A 353 12.61 -8.98 -4.18
N ALA A 354 13.64 -8.16 -4.42
CA ALA A 354 15.00 -8.49 -4.02
C ALA A 354 15.15 -8.62 -2.50
N THR A 355 14.35 -7.89 -1.71
CA THR A 355 14.37 -8.00 -0.24
C THR A 355 13.98 -9.39 0.27
N VAL A 356 13.12 -10.12 -0.45
CA VAL A 356 12.72 -11.49 -0.08
C VAL A 356 13.55 -12.56 -0.78
N ALA A 357 14.18 -12.25 -1.92
CA ALA A 357 15.03 -13.17 -2.65
C ALA A 357 16.38 -13.41 -1.98
N ALA A 358 16.88 -12.47 -1.20
CA ALA A 358 18.19 -12.54 -0.56
C ALA A 358 18.31 -13.70 0.45
N ASP A 359 17.19 -14.26 0.92
CA ASP A 359 17.18 -15.37 1.88
C ASP A 359 17.33 -16.75 1.23
N GLU A 360 17.22 -16.87 -0.11
CA GLU A 360 17.39 -18.14 -0.79
C GLU A 360 18.82 -18.28 -1.34
N PRO A 361 19.65 -19.21 -0.85
CA PRO A 361 20.96 -19.49 -1.43
C PRO A 361 20.82 -19.92 -2.90
N GLY A 362 21.20 -19.06 -3.81
CA GLY A 362 21.17 -19.36 -5.26
C GLY A 362 20.06 -18.68 -6.06
N SER A 363 19.32 -17.75 -5.47
CA SER A 363 18.35 -16.96 -6.21
C SER A 363 19.01 -16.11 -7.30
N PRO A 364 18.64 -16.27 -8.59
CA PRO A 364 19.28 -15.59 -9.69
C PRO A 364 18.68 -14.19 -9.89
N LEU A 365 18.91 -13.25 -9.02
CA LEU A 365 18.92 -11.85 -9.40
C LEU A 365 20.23 -11.52 -10.12
N ALA A 366 20.58 -12.35 -11.11
CA ALA A 366 21.63 -12.02 -12.03
C ALA A 366 21.17 -10.81 -12.85
N LEU A 367 21.71 -9.65 -12.54
CA LEU A 367 21.67 -8.54 -13.47
C LEU A 367 22.18 -9.08 -14.83
N PRO A 368 21.44 -8.84 -15.94
CA PRO A 368 21.90 -9.29 -17.23
C PRO A 368 23.26 -8.65 -17.50
N VAL A 369 24.31 -9.47 -17.55
CA VAL A 369 25.63 -9.03 -18.01
C VAL A 369 25.50 -8.89 -19.52
N PRO A 370 25.61 -7.69 -20.08
CA PRO A 370 25.57 -7.54 -21.53
C PRO A 370 26.67 -8.35 -22.17
N PRO A 371 26.44 -8.98 -23.38
CA PRO A 371 27.45 -9.74 -24.05
C PRO A 371 28.66 -8.83 -24.36
N ALA A 372 29.85 -9.28 -24.01
CA ALA A 372 31.09 -8.56 -24.26
C ALA A 372 31.30 -8.45 -25.79
N THR A 373 31.02 -7.26 -26.32
CA THR A 373 31.47 -6.91 -27.68
C THR A 373 32.93 -6.47 -27.59
N PRO A 374 33.81 -6.89 -28.47
CA PRO A 374 35.21 -6.46 -28.43
C PRO A 374 35.31 -5.01 -28.89
N LEU A 375 35.14 -4.08 -27.97
CA LEU A 375 35.45 -2.67 -28.13
C LEU A 375 36.76 -2.37 -27.38
N ASP A 376 37.47 -1.36 -27.84
CA ASP A 376 38.61 -0.81 -27.10
C ASP A 376 38.16 -0.48 -25.64
N LEU A 377 38.88 -1.03 -24.67
CA LEU A 377 38.55 -0.94 -23.24
C LEU A 377 38.36 0.53 -22.80
N ALA A 378 39.14 1.46 -23.31
CA ALA A 378 39.05 2.88 -22.99
C ALA A 378 37.72 3.49 -23.47
N THR A 379 37.30 3.14 -24.69
CA THR A 379 36.02 3.57 -25.28
C THR A 379 34.84 3.00 -24.50
N GLN A 380 34.92 1.73 -24.07
CA GLN A 380 33.91 1.04 -23.31
C GLN A 380 33.77 1.66 -21.90
N LEU A 381 34.88 1.88 -21.20
CA LEU A 381 34.89 2.51 -19.89
C LEU A 381 34.33 3.94 -19.92
N LEU A 382 34.66 4.71 -20.97
CA LEU A 382 34.13 6.05 -21.16
C LEU A 382 32.62 6.06 -21.45
N ALA A 383 32.13 5.09 -22.22
CA ALA A 383 30.70 4.94 -22.49
C ALA A 383 29.93 4.57 -21.23
N GLU A 384 30.43 3.61 -20.43
CA GLU A 384 29.86 3.22 -19.15
C GLU A 384 29.89 4.38 -18.14
N ALA A 385 30.98 5.11 -18.03
CA ALA A 385 31.08 6.27 -17.15
C ALA A 385 30.05 7.36 -17.51
N LYS A 386 29.82 7.59 -18.81
CA LYS A 386 28.78 8.52 -19.28
C LYS A 386 27.36 8.02 -18.96
N ALA A 387 27.13 6.73 -19.13
CA ALA A 387 25.85 6.12 -18.79
C ALA A 387 25.55 6.22 -17.28
N ILE A 388 26.54 5.93 -16.43
CA ILE A 388 26.43 6.09 -14.98
C ILE A 388 26.18 7.55 -14.62
N ALA A 389 26.92 8.49 -15.19
CA ALA A 389 26.74 9.92 -14.94
C ALA A 389 25.33 10.39 -15.35
N ALA A 390 24.83 9.96 -16.49
CA ALA A 390 23.48 10.26 -16.96
C ALA A 390 22.40 9.66 -16.02
N THR A 391 22.61 8.44 -15.53
CA THR A 391 21.72 7.82 -14.55
C THR A 391 21.70 8.59 -13.23
N LEU A 392 22.87 8.94 -12.70
CA LEU A 392 22.98 9.74 -11.48
C LEU A 392 22.28 11.12 -11.63
N ASP A 393 22.45 11.78 -12.78
CA ASP A 393 21.79 13.05 -13.04
C ASP A 393 20.27 12.92 -13.15
N ALA A 394 19.79 11.88 -13.82
CA ALA A 394 18.36 11.59 -14.01
C ALA A 394 17.65 11.13 -12.72
N THR A 395 18.37 10.48 -11.80
CA THR A 395 17.80 9.94 -10.55
C THR A 395 18.00 10.87 -9.36
N ALA A 396 18.74 11.98 -9.52
CA ALA A 396 18.96 12.94 -8.45
C ALA A 396 17.66 13.66 -8.06
N VAL A 397 17.33 13.63 -6.78
CA VAL A 397 16.31 14.51 -6.18
C VAL A 397 17.00 15.81 -5.77
N ARG A 398 16.51 16.92 -6.29
CA ARG A 398 17.11 18.25 -6.06
C ARG A 398 16.13 19.16 -5.33
N ALA A 399 16.58 19.74 -4.22
CA ALA A 399 15.83 20.72 -3.47
C ALA A 399 16.77 21.64 -2.70
N ALA A 400 16.39 22.90 -2.48
CA ALA A 400 17.13 23.87 -1.67
C ALA A 400 18.62 24.04 -2.03
N GLY A 401 19.01 23.77 -3.29
CA GLY A 401 20.39 23.81 -3.74
C GLY A 401 21.22 22.56 -3.45
N GLU A 402 20.59 21.52 -2.94
CA GLU A 402 21.15 20.19 -2.66
C GLU A 402 20.72 19.16 -3.69
N ALA A 403 21.43 18.03 -3.76
CA ALA A 403 21.04 16.85 -4.50
C ALA A 403 21.25 15.60 -3.64
N SER A 404 20.26 14.71 -3.65
CA SER A 404 20.30 13.43 -2.96
C SER A 404 19.93 12.30 -3.89
N TRP A 405 20.41 11.10 -3.60
CA TRP A 405 20.11 9.88 -4.33
C TRP A 405 19.63 8.82 -3.37
N LEU A 406 18.61 8.08 -3.78
CA LEU A 406 18.19 6.87 -3.10
C LEU A 406 18.61 5.67 -3.95
N GLY A 407 19.21 4.70 -3.31
CA GLY A 407 19.64 3.46 -3.93
C GLY A 407 19.35 2.29 -3.00
N VAL A 408 19.22 1.12 -3.61
CA VAL A 408 19.09 -0.14 -2.88
C VAL A 408 20.49 -0.71 -2.70
N GLN A 409 20.90 -0.96 -1.47
CA GLN A 409 22.18 -1.54 -1.14
C GLN A 409 21.96 -2.81 -0.32
N LEU A 410 22.58 -3.92 -0.75
CA LEU A 410 22.72 -5.11 0.09
C LEU A 410 23.92 -4.90 1.01
N ASP A 411 23.74 -5.03 2.32
CA ASP A 411 24.87 -5.14 3.23
C ASP A 411 25.54 -6.52 3.10
N GLY A 412 26.73 -6.68 3.71
CA GLY A 412 27.51 -7.93 3.63
C GLY A 412 26.81 -9.14 4.26
N ASP A 413 25.75 -8.92 5.05
CA ASP A 413 24.95 -9.94 5.73
C ASP A 413 23.58 -10.17 5.04
N GLY A 414 23.33 -9.51 3.90
CA GLY A 414 22.09 -9.67 3.14
C GLY A 414 20.91 -8.84 3.66
N HIS A 415 21.16 -7.89 4.56
CA HIS A 415 20.16 -6.92 5.02
C HIS A 415 20.16 -5.65 4.15
N TRP A 416 19.02 -4.98 4.05
CA TRP A 416 18.81 -3.76 3.27
C TRP A 416 18.89 -2.53 4.15
#